data_712e44a73756b7a51e55cb4906f82514
#
_entry.id   712e44a73756b7a51e55cb4906f82514
#
_cell.length_a   1.000
_cell.length_b   1.000
_cell.length_c   1.000
_cell.angle_alpha   90.00
_cell.angle_beta   90.00
_cell.angle_gamma   90.00
#
_symmetry.space_group_name_H-M   'P 1'
#
loop_
_entity.id
_entity.type
_entity.pdbx_description
1 polymer ?
#
loop_
_entity_poly.entity_id
_entity_poly.type
_entity_poly.pdbx_seq_one_letter_code
_entity_poly.pdbx_strand_id
1 'polypeptide(L)'
;AEHGCRGQNLYLPIPYQKSCKIVAEKDWGRYYQFVYTTYPAGTKVPTFSTELAAENAPRLQQVNDRCAGRIGGKAEGLPPGPDVERTAARVDGETTVRIAELAGPRMITSIQARVPLGDRDDQMAALRQLCLQITFDGEAQPAVWCPLGDFFGTAPGRNDYTNWVTGMTEDGFYANWVMPFGKRALVELVNDGNRARDVELKIVSRPLDRPFAGMGHFHCKWHRDTDQLPEDRWPDWVMLKTEGRGRFLGVMLHVWNPRGGWWGEGDEK
;
A
#
# COMPACT_ATOMS: atom_id res chain seq x y z
N ALA A 1 -13.01 -0.14 -20.46
CA ALA A 1 -12.17 0.97 -19.96
C ALA A 1 -12.82 1.58 -18.74
N GLU A 2 -12.05 1.84 -17.73
CA GLU A 2 -12.51 2.47 -16.49
C GLU A 2 -12.11 3.94 -16.49
N HIS A 3 -12.98 4.79 -15.97
CA HIS A 3 -12.71 6.21 -15.80
C HIS A 3 -12.16 6.46 -14.40
N GLY A 4 -10.97 7.00 -14.33
CA GLY A 4 -10.35 7.41 -13.08
C GLY A 4 -9.63 8.75 -13.24
N CYS A 5 -9.85 9.69 -12.33
CA CYS A 5 -9.13 10.97 -12.29
C CYS A 5 -9.09 11.73 -13.63
N ARG A 6 -10.18 11.76 -14.37
CA ARG A 6 -10.32 12.31 -15.73
C ARG A 6 -9.62 11.52 -16.84
N GLY A 7 -9.01 10.38 -16.52
CA GLY A 7 -8.37 9.48 -17.49
C GLY A 7 -9.26 8.29 -17.85
N GLN A 8 -8.86 7.59 -18.90
CA GLN A 8 -9.41 6.29 -19.28
C GLN A 8 -8.32 5.24 -19.13
N ASN A 9 -8.63 4.16 -18.41
CA ASN A 9 -7.68 3.09 -18.15
C ASN A 9 -8.15 1.79 -18.79
N LEU A 10 -7.20 1.05 -19.35
CA LEU A 10 -7.42 -0.28 -19.89
C LEU A 10 -6.36 -1.22 -19.33
N TYR A 11 -6.78 -2.15 -18.48
CA TYR A 11 -5.90 -3.15 -17.87
C TYR A 11 -5.98 -4.53 -18.53
N LEU A 12 -6.47 -4.59 -19.78
CA LEU A 12 -6.47 -5.82 -20.55
C LEU A 12 -5.03 -6.19 -20.94
N PRO A 13 -4.54 -7.39 -20.56
CA PRO A 13 -3.24 -7.86 -21.05
C PRO A 13 -3.27 -8.08 -22.57
N ILE A 14 -2.32 -7.48 -23.27
CA ILE A 14 -2.15 -7.63 -24.72
C ILE A 14 -0.80 -8.31 -25.00
N PRO A 15 -0.73 -9.64 -24.95
CA PRO A 15 0.52 -10.35 -25.16
C PRO A 15 0.94 -10.32 -26.64
N TYR A 16 2.26 -10.27 -26.88
CA TYR A 16 2.84 -10.35 -28.21
C TYR A 16 4.19 -11.09 -28.19
N GLN A 17 4.52 -11.81 -29.25
CA GLN A 17 5.74 -12.62 -29.31
C GLN A 17 6.94 -11.85 -29.90
N LYS A 18 6.73 -11.03 -30.92
CA LYS A 18 7.84 -10.36 -31.62
C LYS A 18 7.84 -8.86 -31.38
N SER A 19 6.75 -8.20 -31.70
CA SER A 19 6.63 -6.76 -31.61
C SER A 19 5.19 -6.34 -31.42
N CYS A 20 4.99 -5.20 -30.78
CA CYS A 20 3.70 -4.52 -30.67
C CYS A 20 3.88 -3.10 -31.20
N LYS A 21 2.92 -2.62 -31.97
CA LYS A 21 2.85 -1.23 -32.40
C LYS A 21 1.51 -0.66 -31.98
N ILE A 22 1.56 0.43 -31.24
CA ILE A 22 0.37 1.17 -30.83
C ILE A 22 0.31 2.43 -31.69
N VAL A 23 -0.84 2.67 -32.27
CA VAL A 23 -1.08 3.82 -33.16
C VAL A 23 -2.28 4.57 -32.64
N ALA A 24 -2.15 5.87 -32.49
CA ALA A 24 -3.25 6.77 -32.17
C ALA A 24 -3.64 7.58 -33.43
N GLU A 25 -4.92 7.90 -33.54
CA GLU A 25 -5.41 8.82 -34.54
C GLU A 25 -4.98 10.26 -34.24
N LYS A 26 -5.03 11.11 -35.26
CA LYS A 26 -4.84 12.55 -35.05
C LYS A 26 -5.88 13.03 -34.03
N ASP A 27 -5.45 13.82 -33.07
CA ASP A 27 -6.29 14.38 -32.01
C ASP A 27 -6.76 13.39 -30.92
N TRP A 28 -6.17 12.17 -30.84
CA TRP A 28 -6.51 11.17 -29.83
C TRP A 28 -6.22 11.61 -28.38
N GLY A 29 -5.41 12.60 -28.17
CA GLY A 29 -5.04 13.10 -26.85
C GLY A 29 -3.55 13.39 -26.74
N ARG A 30 -3.20 14.14 -25.71
CA ARG A 30 -1.82 14.60 -25.51
C ARG A 30 -1.05 13.77 -24.50
N TYR A 31 -1.77 13.07 -23.60
CA TYR A 31 -1.17 12.37 -22.47
C TYR A 31 -1.58 10.90 -22.50
N TYR A 32 -0.59 10.01 -22.49
CA TYR A 32 -0.81 8.57 -22.46
C TYR A 32 0.38 7.88 -21.81
N GLN A 33 0.09 6.74 -21.18
CA GLN A 33 1.10 5.87 -20.60
C GLN A 33 0.80 4.43 -20.98
N PHE A 34 1.85 3.70 -21.39
CA PHE A 34 1.77 2.27 -21.68
C PHE A 34 2.72 1.52 -20.75
N VAL A 35 2.18 0.61 -19.96
CA VAL A 35 2.98 -0.28 -19.11
C VAL A 35 3.17 -1.59 -19.85
N TYR A 36 4.39 -2.09 -19.90
CA TYR A 36 4.70 -3.36 -20.53
C TYR A 36 5.66 -4.19 -19.70
N THR A 37 5.64 -5.51 -19.89
CA THR A 37 6.53 -6.47 -19.26
C THR A 37 7.32 -7.19 -20.34
N THR A 38 8.65 -7.21 -20.20
CA THR A 38 9.55 -8.01 -21.02
C THR A 38 9.81 -9.35 -20.36
N TYR A 39 9.75 -10.42 -21.14
CA TYR A 39 10.09 -11.76 -20.68
C TYR A 39 11.51 -12.15 -21.07
N PRO A 40 12.15 -13.10 -20.36
CA PRO A 40 13.44 -13.64 -20.77
C PRO A 40 13.46 -14.13 -22.20
N ALA A 41 14.59 -14.04 -22.88
CA ALA A 41 14.77 -14.53 -24.25
C ALA A 41 14.36 -16.01 -24.33
N GLY A 42 13.64 -16.37 -25.42
CA GLY A 42 13.15 -17.72 -25.63
C GLY A 42 11.79 -18.04 -24.95
N THR A 43 11.24 -17.17 -24.11
CA THR A 43 9.90 -17.35 -23.57
C THR A 43 8.87 -17.32 -24.68
N LYS A 44 8.05 -18.36 -24.76
CA LYS A 44 6.94 -18.41 -25.71
C LYS A 44 5.74 -17.68 -25.13
N VAL A 45 5.32 -16.62 -25.79
CA VAL A 45 4.15 -15.82 -25.42
C VAL A 45 3.17 -15.86 -26.59
N PRO A 46 1.88 -16.18 -26.40
CA PRO A 46 0.91 -16.11 -27.47
C PRO A 46 0.75 -14.66 -27.96
N THR A 47 0.44 -14.49 -29.23
CA THR A 47 0.07 -13.17 -29.73
C THR A 47 -1.42 -12.96 -29.49
N PHE A 48 -1.79 -11.77 -29.04
CA PHE A 48 -3.19 -11.41 -28.77
C PHE A 48 -4.06 -11.62 -30.02
N SER A 49 -5.21 -12.22 -29.79
CA SER A 49 -6.32 -12.27 -30.75
C SER A 49 -7.65 -12.21 -29.98
N THR A 50 -8.74 -11.95 -30.71
CA THR A 50 -10.08 -11.91 -30.13
C THR A 50 -10.51 -13.28 -29.63
N GLU A 51 -10.08 -14.35 -30.31
CA GLU A 51 -10.33 -15.75 -29.92
C GLU A 51 -9.59 -16.06 -28.61
N LEU A 52 -8.30 -15.70 -28.51
CA LEU A 52 -7.51 -15.88 -27.29
C LEU A 52 -8.12 -15.11 -26.10
N ALA A 53 -8.62 -13.92 -26.36
CA ALA A 53 -9.30 -13.12 -25.33
C ALA A 53 -10.61 -13.80 -24.88
N ALA A 54 -11.41 -14.32 -25.80
CA ALA A 54 -12.64 -15.04 -25.50
C ALA A 54 -12.39 -16.33 -24.73
N GLU A 55 -11.39 -17.13 -25.12
CA GLU A 55 -10.99 -18.35 -24.41
C GLU A 55 -10.55 -18.08 -22.96
N ASN A 56 -9.93 -16.93 -22.71
CA ASN A 56 -9.44 -16.56 -21.38
C ASN A 56 -10.41 -15.68 -20.58
N ALA A 57 -11.55 -15.29 -21.13
CA ALA A 57 -12.54 -14.48 -20.45
C ALA A 57 -12.97 -15.05 -19.07
N PRO A 58 -13.18 -16.37 -18.89
CA PRO A 58 -13.52 -16.91 -17.57
C PRO A 58 -12.40 -16.73 -16.54
N ARG A 59 -11.13 -16.80 -16.95
CA ARG A 59 -9.97 -16.56 -16.06
C ARG A 59 -9.85 -15.11 -15.66
N LEU A 60 -10.09 -14.20 -16.59
CA LEU A 60 -10.15 -12.75 -16.28
C LEU A 60 -11.28 -12.46 -15.30
N GLN A 61 -12.45 -13.08 -15.48
CA GLN A 61 -13.57 -12.93 -14.56
C GLN A 61 -13.21 -13.43 -13.16
N GLN A 62 -12.56 -14.60 -13.05
CA GLN A 62 -12.08 -15.10 -11.75
C GLN A 62 -11.11 -14.15 -11.05
N VAL A 63 -10.22 -13.50 -11.81
CA VAL A 63 -9.30 -12.47 -11.25
C VAL A 63 -10.10 -11.26 -10.77
N ASN A 64 -11.04 -10.77 -11.59
CA ASN A 64 -11.91 -9.66 -11.23
C ASN A 64 -12.71 -9.95 -9.96
N ASP A 65 -13.32 -11.13 -9.85
CA ASP A 65 -14.09 -11.56 -8.67
C ASP A 65 -13.20 -11.61 -7.42
N ARG A 66 -11.97 -12.11 -7.55
CA ARG A 66 -11.01 -12.11 -6.44
C ARG A 66 -10.61 -10.70 -6.03
N CYS A 67 -10.38 -9.81 -6.99
CA CYS A 67 -10.07 -8.42 -6.70
C CYS A 67 -11.24 -7.74 -6.00
N ALA A 68 -12.46 -7.91 -6.51
CA ALA A 68 -13.67 -7.37 -5.94
C ALA A 68 -13.93 -7.91 -4.52
N GLY A 69 -13.71 -9.20 -4.28
CA GLY A 69 -13.87 -9.84 -2.96
C GLY A 69 -12.88 -9.33 -1.90
N ARG A 70 -11.75 -8.75 -2.30
CA ARG A 70 -10.75 -8.16 -1.39
C ARG A 70 -10.93 -6.68 -1.15
N ILE A 71 -11.68 -5.98 -1.98
CA ILE A 71 -11.99 -4.58 -1.78
C ILE A 71 -12.83 -4.43 -0.50
N GLY A 72 -12.52 -3.43 0.31
CA GLY A 72 -13.22 -3.19 1.58
C GLY A 72 -12.74 -4.06 2.75
N GLY A 73 -11.53 -4.60 2.68
CA GLY A 73 -10.90 -5.35 3.79
C GLY A 73 -11.42 -6.78 3.95
N LYS A 74 -12.23 -7.29 3.04
CA LYS A 74 -12.67 -8.68 3.04
C LYS A 74 -11.48 -9.60 2.72
N ALA A 75 -11.09 -10.40 3.69
CA ALA A 75 -10.00 -11.38 3.55
C ALA A 75 -10.46 -12.68 2.85
N GLU A 76 -11.36 -12.58 1.89
CA GLU A 76 -11.83 -13.74 1.14
C GLU A 76 -10.72 -14.29 0.24
N GLY A 77 -10.48 -15.59 0.33
CA GLY A 77 -9.48 -16.31 -0.47
C GLY A 77 -8.09 -16.44 0.16
N LEU A 78 -7.92 -16.07 1.43
CA LEU A 78 -6.75 -16.50 2.20
C LEU A 78 -6.90 -18.00 2.59
N PRO A 79 -5.79 -18.75 2.63
CA PRO A 79 -5.82 -20.14 3.08
C PRO A 79 -6.49 -20.30 4.45
N PRO A 80 -7.14 -21.46 4.74
CA PRO A 80 -7.80 -21.69 6.01
C PRO A 80 -6.85 -21.59 7.20
N GLY A 81 -7.35 -21.06 8.31
CA GLY A 81 -6.65 -21.03 9.59
C GLY A 81 -5.78 -19.80 9.87
N PRO A 82 -6.20 -18.56 9.58
CA PRO A 82 -5.46 -17.40 10.05
C PRO A 82 -5.61 -17.26 11.57
N ASP A 83 -4.49 -17.06 12.27
CA ASP A 83 -4.54 -16.58 13.63
C ASP A 83 -4.88 -15.10 13.64
N VAL A 84 -5.72 -14.71 14.58
CA VAL A 84 -6.22 -13.33 14.68
C VAL A 84 -5.97 -12.81 16.09
N GLU A 85 -5.05 -11.85 16.19
CA GLU A 85 -4.85 -11.06 17.41
C GLU A 85 -5.75 -9.82 17.37
N ARG A 86 -6.48 -9.60 18.45
CA ARG A 86 -7.29 -8.39 18.65
C ARG A 86 -6.88 -7.73 19.94
N THR A 87 -6.51 -6.47 19.85
CA THR A 87 -6.09 -5.67 20.98
C THR A 87 -6.80 -4.33 20.97
N ALA A 88 -7.49 -4.04 22.05
CA ALA A 88 -7.93 -2.68 22.35
C ALA A 88 -6.91 -2.07 23.33
N ALA A 89 -6.36 -0.93 23.00
CA ALA A 89 -5.34 -0.27 23.79
C ALA A 89 -5.64 1.22 23.91
N ARG A 90 -5.41 1.75 25.11
CA ARG A 90 -5.29 3.17 25.34
C ARG A 90 -3.82 3.53 25.29
N VAL A 91 -3.47 4.42 24.36
CA VAL A 91 -2.09 4.91 24.16
C VAL A 91 -2.03 6.32 24.71
N ASP A 92 -1.46 6.47 25.90
CA ASP A 92 -1.31 7.78 26.54
C ASP A 92 -0.36 8.67 25.74
N GLY A 93 -0.43 9.99 25.94
CA GLY A 93 0.45 10.93 25.27
C GLY A 93 1.92 10.66 25.58
N GLU A 94 2.78 10.79 24.56
CA GLU A 94 4.22 10.62 24.65
C GLU A 94 4.66 9.23 25.15
N THR A 95 3.85 8.19 24.85
CA THR A 95 4.12 6.81 25.25
C THR A 95 4.13 5.83 24.08
N THR A 96 4.73 4.68 24.35
CA THR A 96 4.72 3.51 23.45
C THR A 96 4.01 2.36 24.14
N VAL A 97 3.09 1.72 23.42
CA VAL A 97 2.35 0.55 23.90
C VAL A 97 2.60 -0.62 22.97
N ARG A 98 2.99 -1.76 23.53
CA ARG A 98 3.07 -3.01 22.81
C ARG A 98 1.65 -3.52 22.51
N ILE A 99 1.38 -3.75 21.24
CA ILE A 99 0.09 -4.26 20.77
C ILE A 99 0.11 -5.78 20.64
N ALA A 100 1.16 -6.32 20.01
CA ALA A 100 1.30 -7.76 19.83
C ALA A 100 2.78 -8.16 19.69
N GLU A 101 3.05 -9.42 20.09
CA GLU A 101 4.30 -10.09 19.78
C GLU A 101 3.97 -11.47 19.18
N LEU A 102 4.30 -11.65 17.92
CA LEU A 102 3.98 -12.85 17.17
C LEU A 102 5.24 -13.72 17.03
N ALA A 103 5.15 -14.98 17.43
CA ALA A 103 6.23 -15.95 17.23
C ALA A 103 6.21 -16.45 15.78
N GLY A 104 7.39 -16.52 15.14
CA GLY A 104 7.57 -17.01 13.76
C GLY A 104 8.02 -18.48 13.68
N PRO A 105 8.19 -19.04 12.48
CA PRO A 105 8.10 -18.35 11.17
C PRO A 105 6.65 -18.14 10.70
N ARG A 106 6.29 -16.93 10.40
CA ARG A 106 4.93 -16.53 10.01
C ARG A 106 4.93 -15.37 9.01
N MET A 107 3.75 -15.01 8.56
CA MET A 107 3.51 -13.75 7.85
C MET A 107 2.27 -13.05 8.42
N ILE A 108 2.34 -11.73 8.61
CA ILE A 108 1.15 -10.90 8.77
C ILE A 108 0.54 -10.73 7.38
N THR A 109 -0.78 -10.85 7.27
CA THR A 109 -1.51 -10.75 6.00
C THR A 109 -2.53 -9.62 5.97
N SER A 110 -2.88 -9.10 7.14
CA SER A 110 -3.75 -7.93 7.28
C SER A 110 -3.53 -7.25 8.62
N ILE A 111 -3.54 -5.93 8.63
CA ILE A 111 -3.68 -5.10 9.83
C ILE A 111 -4.94 -4.27 9.62
N GLN A 112 -5.83 -4.26 10.59
CA GLN A 112 -7.03 -3.44 10.61
C GLN A 112 -7.01 -2.59 11.87
N ALA A 113 -7.48 -1.34 11.76
CA ALA A 113 -7.54 -0.42 12.88
C ALA A 113 -8.87 0.31 12.98
N ARG A 114 -9.28 0.62 14.20
CA ARG A 114 -10.33 1.58 14.52
C ARG A 114 -9.79 2.58 15.52
N VAL A 115 -10.00 3.84 15.25
CA VAL A 115 -9.64 4.95 16.12
C VAL A 115 -10.85 5.86 16.22
N PRO A 116 -11.38 6.14 17.40
CA PRO A 116 -12.38 7.18 17.57
C PRO A 116 -11.82 8.52 17.14
N LEU A 117 -12.42 9.14 16.15
CA LEU A 117 -12.00 10.40 15.56
C LEU A 117 -13.08 11.45 15.75
N GLY A 118 -12.68 12.63 16.21
CA GLY A 118 -13.55 13.80 16.35
C GLY A 118 -13.67 14.61 15.05
N ASP A 119 -13.58 15.92 15.20
CA ASP A 119 -13.58 16.85 14.08
C ASP A 119 -12.33 16.71 13.19
N ARG A 120 -12.22 17.56 12.17
CA ARG A 120 -11.11 17.49 11.20
C ARG A 120 -9.74 17.69 11.85
N ASP A 121 -9.64 18.59 12.80
CA ASP A 121 -8.37 18.87 13.49
C ASP A 121 -7.97 17.70 14.37
N ASP A 122 -8.90 17.09 15.08
CA ASP A 122 -8.67 15.87 15.85
C ASP A 122 -8.26 14.69 14.97
N GLN A 123 -8.90 14.52 13.81
CA GLN A 123 -8.52 13.51 12.82
C GLN A 123 -7.07 13.71 12.33
N MET A 124 -6.72 14.94 11.96
CA MET A 124 -5.37 15.27 11.50
C MET A 124 -4.33 14.99 12.58
N ALA A 125 -4.61 15.40 13.82
CA ALA A 125 -3.72 15.16 14.94
C ALA A 125 -3.59 13.66 15.26
N ALA A 126 -4.69 12.95 15.45
CA ALA A 126 -4.70 11.54 15.83
C ALA A 126 -3.98 10.66 14.82
N LEU A 127 -4.32 10.79 13.53
CA LEU A 127 -3.78 9.95 12.47
C LEU A 127 -2.32 10.25 12.10
N ARG A 128 -1.81 11.42 12.51
CA ARG A 128 -0.41 11.80 12.28
C ARG A 128 0.47 11.57 13.51
N GLN A 129 -0.06 11.71 14.72
CA GLN A 129 0.67 11.55 15.98
C GLN A 129 0.74 10.10 16.45
N LEU A 130 -0.25 9.27 16.12
CA LEU A 130 -0.15 7.84 16.31
C LEU A 130 0.73 7.24 15.23
N CYS A 131 1.82 6.58 15.63
CA CYS A 131 2.76 5.91 14.74
C CYS A 131 2.74 4.40 14.95
N LEU A 132 2.60 3.65 13.86
CA LEU A 132 2.76 2.21 13.86
C LEU A 132 4.24 1.86 13.72
N GLN A 133 4.73 1.00 14.61
CA GLN A 133 6.05 0.42 14.50
C GLN A 133 5.95 -1.11 14.46
N ILE A 134 6.71 -1.73 13.55
CA ILE A 134 6.86 -3.19 13.51
C ILE A 134 8.35 -3.51 13.37
N THR A 135 8.86 -4.27 14.34
CA THR A 135 10.22 -4.77 14.34
C THR A 135 10.20 -6.27 14.07
N PHE A 136 10.87 -6.70 13.00
CA PHE A 136 10.98 -8.12 12.65
C PHE A 136 12.30 -8.70 13.12
N ASP A 137 12.26 -9.95 13.60
CA ASP A 137 13.39 -10.84 13.87
C ASP A 137 14.47 -10.25 14.80
N GLY A 138 14.12 -9.20 15.55
CA GLY A 138 15.05 -8.53 16.49
C GLY A 138 15.99 -7.53 15.82
N GLU A 139 15.62 -7.01 14.67
CA GLU A 139 16.34 -5.89 14.04
C GLU A 139 16.47 -4.70 14.98
N ALA A 140 17.57 -3.95 14.85
CA ALA A 140 17.86 -2.81 15.72
C ALA A 140 16.92 -1.61 15.49
N GLN A 141 16.30 -1.55 14.34
CA GLN A 141 15.37 -0.48 13.97
C GLN A 141 14.07 -1.09 13.44
N PRO A 142 12.91 -0.50 13.70
CA PRO A 142 11.66 -0.99 13.16
C PRO A 142 11.67 -0.93 11.62
N ALA A 143 11.29 -2.03 10.98
CA ALA A 143 11.13 -2.09 9.53
C ALA A 143 9.93 -1.27 9.07
N VAL A 144 8.85 -1.25 9.86
CA VAL A 144 7.71 -0.36 9.68
C VAL A 144 7.82 0.74 10.72
N TRP A 145 7.83 1.98 10.26
CA TRP A 145 7.74 3.18 11.10
C TRP A 145 7.03 4.28 10.31
N CYS A 146 5.77 4.47 10.61
CA CYS A 146 4.90 5.30 9.82
C CYS A 146 3.73 5.83 10.66
N PRO A 147 3.31 7.10 10.50
CA PRO A 147 2.05 7.57 11.06
C PRO A 147 0.89 6.68 10.64
N LEU A 148 -0.05 6.47 11.54
CA LEU A 148 -1.12 5.50 11.35
C LEU A 148 -1.99 5.82 10.13
N GLY A 149 -2.32 7.09 9.91
CA GLY A 149 -3.07 7.52 8.73
C GLY A 149 -2.33 7.24 7.43
N ASP A 150 -1.03 7.54 7.40
CA ASP A 150 -0.18 7.31 6.23
C ASP A 150 0.00 5.82 5.94
N PHE A 151 0.10 4.97 6.98
CA PHE A 151 0.17 3.52 6.82
C PHE A 151 -1.07 2.93 6.13
N PHE A 152 -2.24 3.47 6.44
CA PHE A 152 -3.49 3.08 5.79
C PHE A 152 -3.78 3.85 4.49
N GLY A 153 -2.87 4.71 4.06
CA GLY A 153 -2.89 5.37 2.75
C GLY A 153 -3.71 6.64 2.68
N THR A 154 -3.93 7.34 3.80
CA THR A 154 -4.60 8.63 3.83
C THR A 154 -3.95 9.60 4.80
N ALA A 155 -3.82 10.85 4.40
CA ALA A 155 -3.38 11.98 5.20
C ALA A 155 -3.70 13.31 4.46
N PRO A 156 -3.84 14.43 5.17
CA PRO A 156 -4.10 14.52 6.60
C PRO A 156 -5.55 14.21 6.94
N GLY A 157 -5.77 13.58 8.09
CA GLY A 157 -7.09 13.18 8.56
C GLY A 157 -7.69 12.02 7.74
N ARG A 158 -8.94 11.66 8.02
CA ARG A 158 -9.66 10.60 7.32
C ARG A 158 -10.10 11.09 5.94
N ASN A 159 -9.73 10.37 4.91
CA ASN A 159 -10.27 10.51 3.56
C ASN A 159 -10.73 9.13 3.11
N ASP A 160 -12.03 8.98 2.93
CA ASP A 160 -12.62 7.67 2.65
C ASP A 160 -12.22 7.18 1.26
N TYR A 161 -11.67 5.98 1.21
CA TYR A 161 -11.33 5.29 -0.02
C TYR A 161 -11.19 3.80 0.23
N THR A 162 -11.27 3.03 -0.82
CA THR A 162 -11.03 1.58 -0.79
C THR A 162 -10.25 1.15 -2.02
N ASN A 163 -9.26 0.29 -1.82
CA ASN A 163 -8.62 -0.46 -2.88
C ASN A 163 -8.30 -1.88 -2.41
N TRP A 164 -7.63 -2.66 -3.24
CA TRP A 164 -7.34 -4.06 -2.93
C TRP A 164 -6.42 -4.24 -1.72
N VAL A 165 -5.48 -3.35 -1.51
CA VAL A 165 -4.42 -3.50 -0.50
C VAL A 165 -4.72 -2.70 0.74
N THR A 166 -5.18 -1.47 0.60
CA THR A 166 -5.42 -0.54 1.71
C THR A 166 -6.77 0.14 1.56
N GLY A 167 -7.28 0.64 2.65
CA GLY A 167 -8.48 1.46 2.65
C GLY A 167 -8.77 2.08 3.99
N MET A 168 -9.52 3.16 3.93
CA MET A 168 -10.02 3.88 5.08
C MET A 168 -11.49 4.19 4.87
N THR A 169 -12.32 3.75 5.79
CA THR A 169 -13.77 3.95 5.76
C THR A 169 -14.25 4.38 7.15
N GLU A 170 -15.51 4.74 7.26
CA GLU A 170 -16.13 5.03 8.55
C GLU A 170 -16.09 3.81 9.50
N ASP A 171 -16.19 2.61 8.95
CA ASP A 171 -16.13 1.36 9.72
C ASP A 171 -14.74 0.98 10.21
N GLY A 172 -13.70 1.66 9.75
CA GLY A 172 -12.31 1.42 10.11
C GLY A 172 -11.35 1.39 8.92
N PHE A 173 -10.12 1.09 9.21
CA PHE A 173 -8.98 1.11 8.29
C PHE A 173 -8.45 -0.30 8.07
N TYR A 174 -7.91 -0.59 6.90
CA TYR A 174 -7.27 -1.87 6.62
C TYR A 174 -6.04 -1.73 5.73
N ALA A 175 -5.07 -2.62 5.95
CA ALA A 175 -3.90 -2.80 5.12
C ALA A 175 -3.58 -4.29 4.99
N ASN A 176 -3.70 -4.81 3.78
CA ASN A 176 -3.55 -6.23 3.44
C ASN A 176 -2.15 -6.53 2.88
N TRP A 177 -1.14 -5.87 3.39
CA TRP A 177 0.25 -6.15 3.04
C TRP A 177 0.69 -7.50 3.58
N VAL A 178 1.43 -8.25 2.77
CA VAL A 178 2.07 -9.50 3.20
C VAL A 178 3.43 -9.17 3.81
N MET A 179 3.59 -9.48 5.08
CA MET A 179 4.78 -9.16 5.88
C MET A 179 5.36 -10.43 6.50
N PRO A 180 6.23 -11.17 5.78
CA PRO A 180 6.83 -12.39 6.30
C PRO A 180 7.95 -12.09 7.30
N PHE A 181 8.13 -12.97 8.28
CA PHE A 181 9.21 -12.93 9.25
C PHE A 181 9.61 -14.34 9.71
N GLY A 182 10.88 -14.49 10.13
CA GLY A 182 11.45 -15.79 10.44
C GLY A 182 11.34 -16.20 11.90
N LYS A 183 11.47 -15.26 12.83
CA LYS A 183 11.54 -15.54 14.28
C LYS A 183 10.42 -14.88 15.07
N ARG A 184 10.25 -13.58 14.91
CA ARG A 184 9.22 -12.82 15.63
C ARG A 184 8.85 -11.52 14.93
N ALA A 185 7.63 -11.03 15.17
CA ALA A 185 7.23 -9.67 14.85
C ALA A 185 6.72 -8.99 16.13
N LEU A 186 7.33 -7.87 16.50
CA LEU A 186 6.89 -6.99 17.57
C LEU A 186 6.12 -5.84 16.96
N VAL A 187 4.85 -5.66 17.34
CA VAL A 187 3.97 -4.59 16.85
C VAL A 187 3.70 -3.63 18.00
N GLU A 188 4.00 -2.36 17.79
CA GLU A 188 3.87 -1.29 18.77
C GLU A 188 3.15 -0.08 18.18
N LEU A 189 2.46 0.65 19.04
CA LEU A 189 1.95 1.98 18.74
C LEU A 189 2.66 3.00 19.61
N VAL A 190 3.17 4.03 18.95
CA VAL A 190 3.75 5.22 19.60
C VAL A 190 2.75 6.36 19.46
N ASN A 191 2.52 7.09 20.51
CA ASN A 191 1.75 8.33 20.47
C ASN A 191 2.69 9.50 20.72
N ASP A 192 3.06 10.19 19.64
CA ASP A 192 3.91 11.40 19.70
C ASP A 192 3.13 12.66 20.12
N GLY A 193 1.82 12.55 20.30
CA GLY A 193 0.97 13.63 20.79
C GLY A 193 0.83 13.62 22.30
N ASN A 194 0.21 14.68 22.83
CA ASN A 194 -0.02 14.86 24.28
C ASN A 194 -1.40 14.35 24.75
N ARG A 195 -2.29 13.93 23.85
CA ARG A 195 -3.61 13.40 24.17
C ARG A 195 -3.62 11.89 24.07
N ALA A 196 -4.17 11.23 25.10
CA ALA A 196 -4.41 9.79 25.04
C ALA A 196 -5.38 9.42 23.91
N ARG A 197 -5.14 8.27 23.27
CA ARG A 197 -5.94 7.76 22.15
C ARG A 197 -6.34 6.31 22.42
N ASP A 198 -7.61 6.02 22.21
CA ASP A 198 -8.09 4.65 22.21
C ASP A 198 -7.96 4.09 20.81
N VAL A 199 -7.39 2.90 20.67
CA VAL A 199 -7.15 2.25 19.37
C VAL A 199 -7.53 0.78 19.47
N GLU A 200 -8.31 0.31 18.51
CA GLU A 200 -8.52 -1.12 18.32
C GLU A 200 -7.70 -1.59 17.11
N LEU A 201 -6.86 -2.60 17.32
CA LEU A 201 -6.10 -3.24 16.27
C LEU A 201 -6.49 -4.70 16.14
N LYS A 202 -6.61 -5.14 14.89
CA LYS A 202 -6.77 -6.54 14.53
C LYS A 202 -5.66 -6.93 13.56
N ILE A 203 -4.82 -7.86 13.98
CA ILE A 203 -3.70 -8.37 13.20
C ILE A 203 -4.05 -9.79 12.77
N VAL A 204 -4.01 -10.05 11.48
CA VAL A 204 -4.24 -11.37 10.90
C VAL A 204 -2.90 -11.93 10.45
N SER A 205 -2.52 -13.09 10.95
CA SER A 205 -1.27 -13.74 10.59
C SER A 205 -1.50 -15.23 10.28
N ARG A 206 -0.54 -15.85 9.60
CA ARG A 206 -0.56 -17.29 9.32
C ARG A 206 0.87 -17.84 9.27
N PRO A 207 1.06 -19.15 9.50
CA PRO A 207 2.35 -19.79 9.29
C PRO A 207 2.87 -19.58 7.86
N LEU A 208 4.19 -19.55 7.70
CA LEU A 208 4.80 -19.63 6.37
C LEU A 208 4.61 -21.04 5.80
N ASP A 209 4.33 -21.11 4.51
CA ASP A 209 4.24 -22.36 3.74
C ASP A 209 5.62 -22.86 3.24
N ARG A 210 6.65 -22.06 3.46
CA ARG A 210 8.04 -22.34 3.06
C ARG A 210 9.01 -21.60 4.00
N PRO A 211 10.30 -22.01 4.05
CA PRO A 211 11.29 -21.35 4.88
C PRO A 211 11.43 -19.86 4.56
N PHE A 212 11.67 -19.04 5.58
CA PHE A 212 11.86 -17.59 5.44
C PHE A 212 13.11 -17.24 4.60
N ALA A 213 14.09 -18.14 4.53
CA ALA A 213 15.31 -17.94 3.75
C ALA A 213 15.00 -17.52 2.30
N GLY A 214 15.57 -16.41 1.87
CA GLY A 214 15.34 -15.83 0.55
C GLY A 214 14.10 -14.94 0.43
N MET A 215 13.32 -14.76 1.51
CA MET A 215 12.31 -13.71 1.63
C MET A 215 12.96 -12.43 2.16
N GLY A 216 12.26 -11.30 2.05
CA GLY A 216 12.61 -10.03 2.68
C GLY A 216 11.54 -9.60 3.66
N HIS A 217 11.90 -8.81 4.65
CA HIS A 217 10.95 -8.13 5.50
C HIS A 217 10.22 -7.03 4.72
N PHE A 218 8.99 -6.75 5.13
CA PHE A 218 8.26 -5.60 4.64
C PHE A 218 8.78 -4.34 5.32
N HIS A 219 9.07 -3.31 4.54
CA HIS A 219 9.48 -2.01 5.05
C HIS A 219 8.46 -0.95 4.67
N CYS A 220 8.13 -0.09 5.62
CA CYS A 220 7.31 1.09 5.39
C CYS A 220 7.93 2.25 6.19
N LYS A 221 8.40 3.25 5.49
CA LYS A 221 9.03 4.42 6.08
C LYS A 221 8.26 5.67 5.68
N TRP A 222 8.17 6.59 6.60
CA TRP A 222 7.59 7.89 6.38
C TRP A 222 8.66 8.97 6.48
N HIS A 223 8.61 9.92 5.58
CA HIS A 223 9.38 11.15 5.68
C HIS A 223 8.61 12.31 5.07
N ARG A 224 8.97 13.49 5.42
CA ARG A 224 8.42 14.69 4.81
C ARG A 224 9.53 15.68 4.55
N ASP A 225 9.34 16.49 3.52
CA ASP A 225 10.12 17.64 3.22
C ASP A 225 9.23 18.89 3.34
N THR A 226 9.69 19.88 4.06
CA THR A 226 9.00 21.15 4.28
C THR A 226 9.78 22.32 3.73
N ASP A 227 10.91 22.08 3.11
CA ASP A 227 11.74 23.14 2.55
C ASP A 227 11.01 23.78 1.37
N GLN A 228 10.81 25.07 1.48
CA GLN A 228 10.31 25.86 0.36
C GLN A 228 11.47 26.10 -0.61
N LEU A 229 11.31 25.59 -1.80
CA LEU A 229 12.29 25.81 -2.85
C LEU A 229 12.04 27.15 -3.55
N PRO A 230 13.11 27.80 -4.10
CA PRO A 230 12.97 28.98 -4.91
C PRO A 230 11.95 28.79 -6.03
N GLU A 231 11.25 29.85 -6.45
CA GLU A 231 10.16 29.81 -7.43
C GLU A 231 10.57 29.26 -8.80
N ASP A 232 11.84 29.38 -9.13
CA ASP A 232 12.43 28.91 -10.39
C ASP A 232 12.93 27.45 -10.35
N ARG A 233 12.75 26.75 -9.23
CA ARG A 233 13.21 25.38 -9.05
C ARG A 233 12.08 24.38 -9.08
N TRP A 234 12.30 23.33 -9.87
CA TRP A 234 11.43 22.14 -10.01
C TRP A 234 12.21 20.92 -9.50
N PRO A 235 12.26 20.70 -8.18
CA PRO A 235 13.07 19.63 -7.64
C PRO A 235 12.38 18.28 -7.84
N ASP A 236 13.18 17.30 -8.16
CA ASP A 236 12.76 15.90 -8.01
C ASP A 236 12.67 15.59 -6.50
N TRP A 237 11.58 14.98 -6.10
CA TRP A 237 11.42 14.50 -4.74
C TRP A 237 11.70 12.99 -4.67
N VAL A 238 12.67 12.60 -3.85
CA VAL A 238 13.10 11.21 -3.75
C VAL A 238 12.08 10.41 -2.94
N MET A 239 11.28 9.58 -3.60
CA MET A 239 10.31 8.70 -2.95
C MET A 239 10.97 7.52 -2.23
N LEU A 240 12.02 6.95 -2.82
CA LEU A 240 12.77 5.83 -2.26
C LEU A 240 14.24 5.91 -2.68
N LYS A 241 15.14 5.81 -1.70
CA LYS A 241 16.58 5.57 -1.92
C LYS A 241 16.98 4.37 -1.09
N THR A 242 17.33 3.27 -1.75
CA THR A 242 17.70 2.03 -1.08
C THR A 242 18.67 1.22 -1.93
N GLU A 243 19.41 0.33 -1.28
CA GLU A 243 20.31 -0.62 -1.93
C GLU A 243 19.97 -2.03 -1.48
N GLY A 244 20.21 -3.01 -2.33
CA GLY A 244 19.99 -4.41 -2.04
C GLY A 244 18.95 -5.07 -2.95
N ARG A 245 18.45 -6.21 -2.51
CA ARG A 245 17.47 -7.01 -3.26
C ARG A 245 16.09 -6.87 -2.62
N GLY A 246 15.11 -6.41 -3.38
CA GLY A 246 13.75 -6.26 -2.90
C GLY A 246 12.75 -5.97 -4.01
N ARG A 247 11.56 -5.56 -3.61
CA ARG A 247 10.50 -5.06 -4.48
C ARG A 247 9.99 -3.74 -3.95
N PHE A 248 9.90 -2.75 -4.80
CA PHE A 248 9.11 -1.56 -4.52
C PHE A 248 7.63 -1.92 -4.65
N LEU A 249 6.86 -1.68 -3.59
CA LEU A 249 5.44 -2.05 -3.52
C LEU A 249 4.51 -0.86 -3.75
N GLY A 250 5.03 0.35 -3.59
CA GLY A 250 4.27 1.56 -3.81
C GLY A 250 4.70 2.72 -2.95
N VAL A 251 4.07 3.85 -3.17
CA VAL A 251 4.23 5.10 -2.43
C VAL A 251 2.85 5.70 -2.19
N MET A 252 2.67 6.31 -1.04
CA MET A 252 1.60 7.25 -0.78
C MET A 252 2.22 8.64 -0.71
N LEU A 253 1.85 9.49 -1.64
CA LEU A 253 2.34 10.86 -1.72
C LEU A 253 1.25 11.82 -1.26
N HIS A 254 1.58 12.64 -0.27
CA HIS A 254 0.75 13.75 0.16
C HIS A 254 1.44 15.07 -0.16
N VAL A 255 0.78 15.91 -0.95
CA VAL A 255 1.32 17.19 -1.39
C VAL A 255 0.55 18.33 -0.75
N TRP A 256 1.26 19.22 -0.07
CA TRP A 256 0.76 20.50 0.37
C TRP A 256 1.18 21.58 -0.63
N ASN A 257 0.20 22.13 -1.37
CA ASN A 257 0.46 23.19 -2.35
C ASN A 257 -0.16 24.51 -1.89
N PRO A 258 0.54 25.31 -1.06
CA PRO A 258 0.01 26.57 -0.52
C PRO A 258 -0.15 27.67 -1.59
N ARG A 259 0.55 27.53 -2.71
CA ARG A 259 0.47 28.50 -3.82
C ARG A 259 -0.75 28.30 -4.71
N GLY A 260 -1.42 27.14 -4.59
CA GLY A 260 -2.50 26.74 -5.50
C GLY A 260 -1.99 26.47 -6.92
N GLY A 261 -2.92 26.26 -7.83
CA GLY A 261 -2.59 25.93 -9.22
C GLY A 261 -2.12 24.49 -9.41
N TRP A 262 -1.59 24.20 -10.59
CA TRP A 262 -1.09 22.88 -10.95
C TRP A 262 0.29 22.62 -10.32
N TRP A 263 0.48 21.41 -9.77
CA TRP A 263 1.73 21.01 -9.13
C TRP A 263 2.33 19.72 -9.68
N GLY A 264 1.57 18.96 -10.45
CA GLY A 264 1.83 17.55 -10.76
C GLY A 264 2.39 17.33 -12.16
N GLU A 265 3.39 18.08 -12.56
CA GLU A 265 4.18 17.81 -13.76
C GLU A 265 5.51 17.22 -13.34
N GLY A 266 5.86 16.07 -13.88
CA GLY A 266 7.12 15.42 -13.62
C GLY A 266 7.22 14.08 -14.31
N ASP A 267 8.42 13.69 -14.67
CA ASP A 267 8.72 12.39 -15.22
C ASP A 267 9.04 11.42 -14.07
N GLU A 268 8.39 10.27 -14.05
CA GLU A 268 8.78 9.17 -13.19
C GLU A 268 10.08 8.55 -13.72
N LYS A 269 11.10 8.48 -12.88
CA LYS A 269 12.40 7.89 -13.21
C LYS A 269 12.69 6.66 -12.39
#